data_ed2acccefaaf37cf3fb53c05b308fe31
#
_entry.id   ed2acccefaaf37cf3fb53c05b308fe31
#
_cell.length_a   1.000
_cell.length_b   1.000
_cell.length_c   1.000
_cell.angle_alpha   90.00
_cell.angle_beta   90.00
_cell.angle_gamma   90.00
#
_symmetry.space_group_name_H-M   'P 1'
#
loop_
_entity.id
_entity.type
_entity.pdbx_description
1 polymer ?
#
loop_
_entity_poly.entity_id
_entity_poly.type
_entity_poly.pdbx_seq_one_letter_code
_entity_poly.pdbx_strand_id
1 'polypeptide(L)'
;MTPLGPQPAPGEPQAPGPAEPASLGLQVHVEQAAPMPLSGAFACAAGEMLALVGPSGAGKTSLLRLMAGLLRPRQGRVTVDGEVWVDTATGQWLPPQRRHVGLVFQHYALMPHLDACDNVALSLLHLPAPERQAQARHWLDHVGLDAAQQKRRPAALSGGQQQRVAMARALARQPRLLLLDEPFAAVDQMTRQGLYRLLADLRRELAIPIVLVTHDLHEARLLADRLVVLDQGRVLQQGTPAAIHRAPRNARVADLVGLQNRFEGCWLGPAEPQGTGRLQWTGPQLAQRPAAAHAAPQQDPVLLVPDKRRLEPGQAVNWVIPGEAIELVEPARRQAGDLDGVVSQVRHLGEITLCTVDLTGPPWARLTLTLAGARPALLGTLDALSPAVGPDTLHPVAVRLDTRLVHVMPVRSA
;
A
#
# COMPACT_ATOMS: atom_id res chain seq x y z
N MET A 1 -37.09 -50.66 -16.41
CA MET A 1 -35.80 -50.17 -16.92
C MET A 1 -36.01 -48.78 -17.49
N THR A 2 -35.73 -47.78 -16.70
CA THR A 2 -35.85 -46.37 -17.07
C THR A 2 -34.43 -45.87 -17.45
N PRO A 3 -34.23 -45.19 -18.58
CA PRO A 3 -32.89 -44.74 -18.99
C PRO A 3 -32.45 -43.54 -18.18
N LEU A 4 -31.21 -43.58 -17.69
CA LEU A 4 -30.51 -42.45 -17.10
C LEU A 4 -30.29 -41.34 -18.16
N GLY A 5 -30.67 -40.12 -17.81
CA GLY A 5 -30.36 -38.93 -18.58
C GLY A 5 -28.88 -38.53 -18.47
N PRO A 6 -28.36 -37.72 -19.40
CA PRO A 6 -26.95 -37.36 -19.46
C PRO A 6 -26.54 -36.45 -18.31
N GLN A 7 -25.37 -36.78 -17.72
CA GLN A 7 -24.70 -35.93 -16.73
C GLN A 7 -24.20 -34.58 -17.36
N PRO A 8 -24.29 -33.46 -16.67
CA PRO A 8 -23.74 -32.23 -17.17
C PRO A 8 -22.21 -32.21 -17.06
N ALA A 9 -21.57 -31.60 -18.04
CA ALA A 9 -20.13 -31.44 -18.17
C ALA A 9 -19.56 -30.51 -17.06
N PRO A 10 -18.27 -30.66 -16.67
CA PRO A 10 -17.67 -29.88 -15.59
C PRO A 10 -17.39 -28.43 -16.02
N GLY A 11 -18.01 -27.54 -15.29
CA GLY A 11 -17.63 -26.22 -14.85
C GLY A 11 -17.00 -25.22 -15.81
N GLU A 12 -17.82 -24.40 -16.44
CA GLU A 12 -17.42 -23.02 -16.78
C GLU A 12 -17.13 -22.21 -15.50
N PRO A 13 -16.11 -21.32 -15.51
CA PRO A 13 -15.88 -20.45 -14.36
C PRO A 13 -17.05 -19.47 -14.22
N GLN A 14 -17.82 -19.64 -13.17
CA GLN A 14 -18.90 -18.76 -12.79
C GLN A 14 -18.35 -17.32 -12.69
N ALA A 15 -19.01 -16.41 -13.38
CA ALA A 15 -18.92 -14.98 -13.12
C ALA A 15 -19.13 -14.73 -11.62
N PRO A 16 -18.45 -13.75 -10.99
CA PRO A 16 -18.66 -13.46 -9.58
C PRO A 16 -20.15 -13.19 -9.36
N GLY A 17 -20.78 -14.08 -8.58
CA GLY A 17 -22.17 -13.98 -8.19
C GLY A 17 -22.45 -12.63 -7.50
N PRO A 18 -23.73 -12.22 -7.40
CA PRO A 18 -24.10 -10.99 -6.71
C PRO A 18 -23.54 -11.04 -5.28
N ALA A 19 -22.81 -9.98 -4.93
CA ALA A 19 -22.17 -9.80 -3.64
C ALA A 19 -23.13 -10.20 -2.51
N GLU A 20 -22.63 -11.00 -1.57
CA GLU A 20 -23.29 -11.26 -0.29
C GLU A 20 -23.83 -9.95 0.31
N PRO A 21 -24.92 -9.99 1.12
CA PRO A 21 -25.53 -8.78 1.69
C PRO A 21 -24.44 -7.97 2.38
N ALA A 22 -24.26 -6.76 1.89
CA ALA A 22 -23.18 -5.85 2.25
C ALA A 22 -23.03 -5.79 3.77
N SER A 23 -21.89 -6.27 4.29
CA SER A 23 -21.49 -5.99 5.65
C SER A 23 -21.64 -4.49 5.92
N LEU A 24 -22.28 -4.14 7.03
CA LEU A 24 -22.39 -2.76 7.50
C LEU A 24 -21.00 -2.12 7.41
N GLY A 25 -20.92 -0.90 6.86
CA GLY A 25 -19.64 -0.23 6.64
C GLY A 25 -19.73 0.88 5.60
N LEU A 26 -18.57 1.33 5.13
CA LEU A 26 -18.43 2.38 4.11
C LEU A 26 -18.47 1.79 2.69
N GLN A 27 -19.26 2.40 1.81
CA GLN A 27 -19.19 2.16 0.37
C GLN A 27 -19.08 3.50 -0.35
N VAL A 28 -18.13 3.58 -1.27
CA VAL A 28 -17.87 4.78 -2.09
C VAL A 28 -17.88 4.39 -3.55
N HIS A 29 -18.64 5.14 -4.33
CA HIS A 29 -18.57 5.15 -5.78
C HIS A 29 -18.52 6.60 -6.24
N VAL A 30 -17.55 6.95 -7.08
CA VAL A 30 -17.42 8.28 -7.65
C VAL A 30 -16.94 8.20 -9.09
N GLU A 31 -17.54 9.04 -9.93
CA GLU A 31 -17.17 9.15 -11.34
C GLU A 31 -17.33 10.60 -11.78
N GLN A 32 -16.20 11.32 -11.90
CA GLN A 32 -16.21 12.71 -12.34
C GLN A 32 -14.90 13.10 -13.02
N ALA A 33 -14.98 13.95 -14.05
CA ALA A 33 -13.84 14.51 -14.75
C ALA A 33 -13.42 15.89 -14.17
N ALA A 34 -14.38 16.68 -13.71
CA ALA A 34 -14.15 18.04 -13.23
C ALA A 34 -14.92 18.31 -11.91
N PRO A 35 -14.45 19.20 -11.03
CA PRO A 35 -13.31 20.12 -11.15
C PRO A 35 -11.95 19.41 -11.05
N MET A 36 -11.90 18.20 -10.54
CA MET A 36 -10.75 17.30 -10.54
C MET A 36 -11.22 15.90 -10.93
N PRO A 37 -10.43 15.12 -11.66
CA PRO A 37 -10.78 13.75 -11.97
C PRO A 37 -10.82 12.92 -10.69
N LEU A 38 -11.93 12.19 -10.47
CA LEU A 38 -12.07 11.17 -9.43
C LEU A 38 -12.90 10.03 -10.03
N SER A 39 -12.34 8.85 -10.06
CA SER A 39 -13.01 7.68 -10.63
C SER A 39 -12.65 6.43 -9.85
N GLY A 40 -13.66 5.70 -9.41
CA GLY A 40 -13.51 4.40 -8.79
C GLY A 40 -14.57 4.08 -7.75
N ALA A 41 -14.55 2.81 -7.36
CA ALA A 41 -15.40 2.29 -6.31
C ALA A 41 -14.55 1.48 -5.32
N PHE A 42 -14.84 1.62 -4.04
CA PHE A 42 -14.24 0.83 -2.98
C PHE A 42 -15.17 0.73 -1.77
N ALA A 43 -14.89 -0.24 -0.91
CA ALA A 43 -15.63 -0.45 0.32
C ALA A 43 -14.66 -0.74 1.48
N CYS A 44 -15.10 -0.39 2.69
CA CYS A 44 -14.42 -0.67 3.94
C CYS A 44 -15.46 -1.19 4.94
N ALA A 45 -15.29 -2.40 5.42
CA ALA A 45 -16.22 -3.02 6.36
C ALA A 45 -16.10 -2.39 7.75
N ALA A 46 -17.10 -2.59 8.59
CA ALA A 46 -17.04 -2.25 9.99
C ALA A 46 -15.87 -3.00 10.68
N GLY A 47 -15.05 -2.28 11.46
CA GLY A 47 -13.84 -2.82 12.07
C GLY A 47 -12.65 -3.02 11.13
N GLU A 48 -12.80 -2.71 9.84
CA GLU A 48 -11.73 -2.77 8.85
C GLU A 48 -11.01 -1.41 8.74
N MET A 49 -9.70 -1.48 8.47
CA MET A 49 -8.90 -0.31 8.13
C MET A 49 -8.49 -0.37 6.66
N LEU A 50 -8.92 0.64 5.90
CA LEU A 50 -8.59 0.82 4.49
C LEU A 50 -7.57 1.95 4.34
N ALA A 51 -6.44 1.69 3.69
CA ALA A 51 -5.50 2.75 3.34
C ALA A 51 -5.66 3.21 1.89
N LEU A 52 -5.77 4.53 1.69
CA LEU A 52 -5.67 5.18 0.38
C LEU A 52 -4.22 5.58 0.13
N VAL A 53 -3.56 4.93 -0.82
CA VAL A 53 -2.15 5.15 -1.16
C VAL A 53 -1.98 5.66 -2.58
N GLY A 54 -0.94 6.45 -2.82
CA GLY A 54 -0.65 7.00 -4.13
C GLY A 54 0.20 8.27 -4.03
N PRO A 55 0.71 8.81 -5.15
CA PRO A 55 1.57 9.98 -5.15
C PRO A 55 0.82 11.24 -4.66
N SER A 56 1.58 12.29 -4.38
CA SER A 56 0.99 13.61 -4.10
C SER A 56 0.14 14.06 -5.30
N GLY A 57 -1.02 14.63 -5.02
CA GLY A 57 -1.97 15.01 -6.08
C GLY A 57 -2.82 13.88 -6.66
N ALA A 58 -2.68 12.62 -6.21
CA ALA A 58 -3.48 11.49 -6.70
C ALA A 58 -4.98 11.55 -6.37
N GLY A 59 -5.44 12.52 -5.56
CA GLY A 59 -6.85 12.67 -5.19
C GLY A 59 -7.24 12.07 -3.83
N LYS A 60 -6.29 11.56 -3.03
CA LYS A 60 -6.54 10.92 -1.72
C LYS A 60 -7.32 11.81 -0.74
N THR A 61 -6.79 13.01 -0.46
CA THR A 61 -7.45 14.01 0.41
C THR A 61 -8.80 14.47 -0.15
N SER A 62 -8.97 14.49 -1.47
CA SER A 62 -10.24 14.85 -2.10
C SER A 62 -11.32 13.78 -1.87
N LEU A 63 -10.95 12.50 -1.99
CA LEU A 63 -11.84 11.39 -1.62
C LEU A 63 -12.20 11.45 -0.14
N LEU A 64 -11.23 11.73 0.72
CA LEU A 64 -11.46 11.88 2.15
C LEU A 64 -12.44 13.03 2.44
N ARG A 65 -12.24 14.21 1.82
CA ARG A 65 -13.16 15.36 1.94
C ARG A 65 -14.54 15.06 1.40
N LEU A 66 -14.66 14.27 0.35
CA LEU A 66 -15.93 13.82 -0.21
C LEU A 66 -16.68 12.93 0.81
N MET A 67 -16.02 11.97 1.43
CA MET A 67 -16.60 11.12 2.49
C MET A 67 -17.01 11.96 3.71
N ALA A 68 -16.20 12.96 4.10
CA ALA A 68 -16.52 13.86 5.19
C ALA A 68 -17.66 14.84 4.88
N GLY A 69 -18.08 14.96 3.59
CA GLY A 69 -19.07 15.94 3.16
C GLY A 69 -18.55 17.35 2.95
N LEU A 70 -17.22 17.52 2.93
CA LEU A 70 -16.55 18.80 2.67
C LEU A 70 -16.35 19.07 1.17
N LEU A 71 -16.58 18.03 0.35
CA LEU A 71 -16.54 18.10 -1.10
C LEU A 71 -17.78 17.39 -1.65
N ARG A 72 -18.54 18.06 -2.51
CA ARG A 72 -19.71 17.47 -3.19
C ARG A 72 -19.27 16.93 -4.56
N PRO A 73 -19.43 15.63 -4.83
CA PRO A 73 -19.12 15.07 -6.13
C PRO A 73 -20.17 15.48 -7.17
N ARG A 74 -19.80 15.54 -8.45
CA ARG A 74 -20.74 15.72 -9.55
C ARG A 74 -21.52 14.44 -9.84
N GLN A 75 -20.85 13.29 -9.77
CA GLN A 75 -21.44 11.97 -9.91
C GLN A 75 -20.84 11.04 -8.85
N GLY A 76 -21.71 10.39 -8.10
CA GLY A 76 -21.26 9.42 -7.11
C GLY A 76 -22.30 9.11 -6.04
N ARG A 77 -21.97 8.08 -5.28
CA ARG A 77 -22.74 7.60 -4.14
C ARG A 77 -21.81 7.25 -2.99
N VAL A 78 -22.20 7.65 -1.79
CA VAL A 78 -21.50 7.28 -0.54
C VAL A 78 -22.54 6.80 0.44
N THR A 79 -22.34 5.61 0.98
CA THR A 79 -23.17 5.04 2.04
C THR A 79 -22.31 4.63 3.23
N VAL A 80 -22.83 4.81 4.44
CA VAL A 80 -22.20 4.34 5.69
C VAL A 80 -23.26 3.61 6.50
N ASP A 81 -23.00 2.35 6.81
CA ASP A 81 -23.93 1.43 7.50
C ASP A 81 -25.34 1.42 6.88
N GLY A 82 -25.41 1.44 5.55
CA GLY A 82 -26.66 1.46 4.80
C GLY A 82 -27.31 2.84 4.65
N GLU A 83 -26.90 3.85 5.44
CA GLU A 83 -27.38 5.21 5.30
C GLU A 83 -26.73 5.91 4.09
N VAL A 84 -27.54 6.51 3.24
CA VAL A 84 -27.04 7.25 2.06
C VAL A 84 -26.62 8.66 2.48
N TRP A 85 -25.31 8.93 2.45
CA TRP A 85 -24.76 10.27 2.72
C TRP A 85 -24.67 11.13 1.46
N VAL A 86 -24.46 10.49 0.32
CA VAL A 86 -24.42 11.13 -1.00
C VAL A 86 -25.08 10.19 -2.00
N ASP A 87 -25.98 10.72 -2.80
CA ASP A 87 -26.45 10.09 -4.02
C ASP A 87 -26.81 11.20 -5.03
N THR A 88 -25.97 11.36 -6.03
CA THR A 88 -26.15 12.42 -7.03
C THR A 88 -27.27 12.11 -8.00
N ALA A 89 -27.67 10.84 -8.18
CA ALA A 89 -28.80 10.46 -9.04
C ALA A 89 -30.14 10.90 -8.45
N THR A 90 -30.26 10.83 -7.12
CA THR A 90 -31.46 11.26 -6.39
C THR A 90 -31.36 12.69 -5.85
N GLY A 91 -30.19 13.33 -5.98
CA GLY A 91 -29.91 14.66 -5.42
C GLY A 91 -29.66 14.66 -3.90
N GLN A 92 -29.58 13.48 -3.26
CA GLN A 92 -29.39 13.36 -1.83
C GLN A 92 -27.99 13.82 -1.41
N TRP A 93 -27.95 14.69 -0.40
CA TRP A 93 -26.73 15.22 0.18
C TRP A 93 -26.92 15.43 1.68
N LEU A 94 -26.27 14.60 2.47
CA LEU A 94 -26.19 14.79 3.91
C LEU A 94 -25.06 15.78 4.22
N PRO A 95 -25.35 16.92 4.85
CA PRO A 95 -24.33 17.93 5.14
C PRO A 95 -23.35 17.42 6.22
N PRO A 96 -22.09 17.92 6.25
CA PRO A 96 -21.04 17.44 7.17
C PRO A 96 -21.48 17.39 8.65
N GLN A 97 -22.27 18.37 9.09
CA GLN A 97 -22.74 18.49 10.47
C GLN A 97 -23.64 17.34 10.91
N ARG A 98 -24.35 16.70 9.95
CA ARG A 98 -25.25 15.56 10.17
C ARG A 98 -24.55 14.21 9.96
N ARG A 99 -23.34 14.19 9.40
CA ARG A 99 -22.54 12.96 9.26
C ARG A 99 -21.87 12.66 10.60
N HIS A 100 -22.08 11.48 11.12
CA HIS A 100 -21.34 11.00 12.27
C HIS A 100 -19.94 10.54 11.81
N VAL A 101 -19.06 11.50 11.45
CA VAL A 101 -17.71 11.26 10.96
C VAL A 101 -16.70 11.88 11.92
N GLY A 102 -15.71 11.10 12.31
CA GLY A 102 -14.48 11.58 12.93
C GLY A 102 -13.45 11.91 11.86
N LEU A 103 -12.89 13.11 11.89
CA LEU A 103 -11.89 13.54 10.92
C LEU A 103 -10.66 14.09 11.62
N VAL A 104 -9.50 13.50 11.33
CA VAL A 104 -8.19 13.99 11.73
C VAL A 104 -7.50 14.55 10.51
N PHE A 105 -7.22 15.85 10.53
CA PHE A 105 -6.53 16.55 9.44
C PHE A 105 -5.00 16.41 9.56
N GLN A 106 -4.30 16.53 8.47
CA GLN A 106 -2.83 16.45 8.38
C GLN A 106 -2.10 17.41 9.35
N HIS A 107 -2.62 18.61 9.58
CA HIS A 107 -2.09 19.59 10.54
C HIS A 107 -2.94 19.69 11.82
N TYR A 108 -3.64 18.59 12.16
CA TYR A 108 -4.46 18.44 13.37
C TYR A 108 -5.62 19.44 13.50
N ALA A 109 -5.53 20.61 12.91
CA ALA A 109 -6.51 21.71 12.95
C ALA A 109 -7.02 22.01 14.37
N LEU A 110 -6.10 22.06 15.35
CA LEU A 110 -6.42 22.43 16.71
C LEU A 110 -6.54 23.94 16.84
N MET A 111 -7.47 24.41 17.69
CA MET A 111 -7.64 25.84 17.98
C MET A 111 -6.48 26.30 18.88
N PRO A 112 -5.61 27.22 18.41
CA PRO A 112 -4.36 27.54 19.10
C PRO A 112 -4.56 28.29 20.43
N HIS A 113 -5.70 28.95 20.60
CA HIS A 113 -6.06 29.70 21.80
C HIS A 113 -6.74 28.88 22.90
N LEU A 114 -7.19 27.64 22.58
CA LEU A 114 -7.83 26.72 23.49
C LEU A 114 -6.83 25.69 24.02
N ASP A 115 -7.03 25.19 25.22
CA ASP A 115 -6.28 24.05 25.72
C ASP A 115 -6.73 22.73 25.06
N ALA A 116 -6.09 21.59 25.41
CA ALA A 116 -6.42 20.31 24.81
C ALA A 116 -7.85 19.86 25.16
N CYS A 117 -8.28 20.08 26.41
CA CYS A 117 -9.61 19.71 26.85
C CYS A 117 -10.68 20.51 26.12
N ASP A 118 -10.51 21.82 26.00
CA ASP A 118 -11.45 22.70 25.28
C ASP A 118 -11.47 22.37 23.77
N ASN A 119 -10.33 22.02 23.16
CA ASN A 119 -10.28 21.56 21.78
C ASN A 119 -11.15 20.31 21.53
N VAL A 120 -11.18 19.36 22.45
CA VAL A 120 -12.06 18.18 22.37
C VAL A 120 -13.51 18.58 22.66
N ALA A 121 -13.73 19.39 23.65
CA ALA A 121 -15.05 19.88 24.06
C ALA A 121 -15.81 20.60 22.93
N LEU A 122 -15.10 21.25 21.98
CA LEU A 122 -15.71 21.85 20.78
C LEU A 122 -16.54 20.85 19.95
N SER A 123 -16.18 19.58 19.95
CA SER A 123 -16.94 18.57 19.23
C SER A 123 -18.24 18.14 19.95
N LEU A 124 -18.40 18.52 21.21
CA LEU A 124 -19.46 18.10 22.12
C LEU A 124 -20.44 19.23 22.50
N LEU A 125 -20.55 20.26 21.65
CA LEU A 125 -21.39 21.46 21.92
C LEU A 125 -22.89 21.15 22.11
N HIS A 126 -23.32 19.96 21.74
CA HIS A 126 -24.70 19.48 21.99
C HIS A 126 -24.93 19.06 23.46
N LEU A 127 -23.88 18.90 24.27
CA LEU A 127 -23.96 18.54 25.67
C LEU A 127 -23.88 19.78 26.59
N PRO A 128 -24.49 19.71 27.80
CA PRO A 128 -24.27 20.69 28.85
C PRO A 128 -22.77 20.84 29.22
N ALA A 129 -22.35 22.03 29.62
CA ALA A 129 -20.92 22.33 29.89
C ALA A 129 -20.20 21.33 30.81
N PRO A 130 -20.79 20.90 31.98
CA PRO A 130 -20.13 19.97 32.86
C PRO A 130 -19.93 18.57 32.25
N GLU A 131 -20.93 18.06 31.54
CA GLU A 131 -20.90 16.76 30.87
C GLU A 131 -19.89 16.79 29.70
N ARG A 132 -19.91 17.88 28.92
CA ARG A 132 -18.97 18.10 27.82
C ARG A 132 -17.52 18.07 28.28
N GLN A 133 -17.20 18.74 29.38
CA GLN A 133 -15.86 18.75 29.96
C GLN A 133 -15.46 17.37 30.52
N ALA A 134 -16.38 16.68 31.15
CA ALA A 134 -16.13 15.33 31.68
C ALA A 134 -15.84 14.35 30.51
N GLN A 135 -16.64 14.41 29.45
CA GLN A 135 -16.47 13.53 28.30
C GLN A 135 -15.21 13.88 27.50
N ALA A 136 -14.85 15.17 27.39
CA ALA A 136 -13.60 15.58 26.76
C ALA A 136 -12.37 15.01 27.50
N ARG A 137 -12.36 15.09 28.83
CA ARG A 137 -11.28 14.49 29.67
C ARG A 137 -11.23 12.96 29.49
N HIS A 138 -12.38 12.29 29.52
CA HIS A 138 -12.45 10.85 29.32
C HIS A 138 -11.74 10.43 28.02
N TRP A 139 -12.04 11.10 26.89
CA TRP A 139 -11.38 10.80 25.63
C TRP A 139 -9.90 11.16 25.61
N LEU A 140 -9.49 12.22 26.30
CA LEU A 140 -8.07 12.57 26.42
C LEU A 140 -7.30 11.56 27.27
N ASP A 141 -7.88 11.07 28.37
CA ASP A 141 -7.32 9.96 29.16
C ASP A 141 -7.20 8.70 28.31
N HIS A 142 -8.24 8.39 27.54
CA HIS A 142 -8.29 7.21 26.66
C HIS A 142 -7.19 7.22 25.59
N VAL A 143 -6.87 8.38 25.02
CA VAL A 143 -5.73 8.49 24.08
C VAL A 143 -4.38 8.67 24.77
N GLY A 144 -4.32 8.60 26.13
CA GLY A 144 -3.11 8.60 26.92
C GLY A 144 -2.49 9.98 27.12
N LEU A 145 -3.29 11.02 27.34
CA LEU A 145 -2.86 12.35 27.76
C LEU A 145 -3.16 12.56 29.23
N ASP A 146 -2.15 12.85 30.05
CA ASP A 146 -2.29 13.12 31.47
C ASP A 146 -2.98 14.46 31.77
N ALA A 147 -3.45 14.65 32.99
CA ALA A 147 -4.19 15.84 33.42
C ALA A 147 -3.42 17.14 33.28
N ALA A 148 -2.08 17.11 33.31
CA ALA A 148 -1.26 18.30 33.07
C ALA A 148 -1.19 18.66 31.59
N GLN A 149 -1.10 17.68 30.72
CA GLN A 149 -1.10 17.84 29.27
C GLN A 149 -2.46 18.32 28.75
N GLN A 150 -3.56 17.84 29.34
CA GLN A 150 -4.94 18.24 28.98
C GLN A 150 -5.20 19.74 29.13
N LYS A 151 -4.49 20.42 30.03
CA LYS A 151 -4.59 21.86 30.30
C LYS A 151 -3.63 22.71 29.43
N ARG A 152 -2.82 22.06 28.58
CA ARG A 152 -1.86 22.79 27.73
C ARG A 152 -2.51 23.19 26.41
N ARG A 153 -2.09 24.37 25.90
CA ARG A 153 -2.43 24.79 24.55
C ARG A 153 -1.59 24.04 23.52
N PRO A 154 -2.03 23.93 22.26
CA PRO A 154 -1.31 23.21 21.22
C PRO A 154 0.17 23.57 21.10
N ALA A 155 0.53 24.83 21.21
CA ALA A 155 1.94 25.29 21.13
C ALA A 155 2.85 24.70 22.25
N ALA A 156 2.27 24.24 23.36
CA ALA A 156 2.99 23.64 24.49
C ALA A 156 2.93 22.10 24.49
N LEU A 157 2.37 21.51 23.43
CA LEU A 157 2.26 20.06 23.22
C LEU A 157 3.22 19.61 22.11
N SER A 158 3.81 18.42 22.26
CA SER A 158 4.55 17.77 21.17
C SER A 158 3.62 17.42 19.98
N GLY A 159 4.17 17.19 18.80
CA GLY A 159 3.39 16.80 17.63
C GLY A 159 2.53 15.54 17.89
N GLY A 160 3.09 14.53 18.55
CA GLY A 160 2.33 13.34 18.92
C GLY A 160 1.23 13.59 19.97
N GLN A 161 1.45 14.52 20.89
CA GLN A 161 0.40 14.93 21.85
C GLN A 161 -0.71 15.71 21.14
N GLN A 162 -0.38 16.63 20.22
CA GLN A 162 -1.36 17.33 19.39
C GLN A 162 -2.19 16.34 18.55
N GLN A 163 -1.56 15.33 18.00
CA GLN A 163 -2.26 14.27 17.25
C GLN A 163 -3.23 13.51 18.15
N ARG A 164 -2.83 13.14 19.39
CA ARG A 164 -3.72 12.49 20.36
C ARG A 164 -4.92 13.37 20.69
N VAL A 165 -4.73 14.68 20.85
CA VAL A 165 -5.86 15.63 21.04
C VAL A 165 -6.79 15.62 19.82
N ALA A 166 -6.26 15.64 18.61
CA ALA A 166 -7.06 15.58 17.38
C ALA A 166 -7.83 14.26 17.25
N MET A 167 -7.22 13.15 17.66
CA MET A 167 -7.87 11.83 17.72
C MET A 167 -9.01 11.84 18.75
N ALA A 168 -8.77 12.29 20.00
CA ALA A 168 -9.78 12.43 21.02
C ALA A 168 -10.97 13.27 20.54
N ARG A 169 -10.69 14.41 19.88
CA ARG A 169 -11.72 15.28 19.30
C ARG A 169 -12.55 14.58 18.23
N ALA A 170 -11.90 13.79 17.37
CA ALA A 170 -12.58 13.05 16.30
C ALA A 170 -13.48 11.93 16.87
N LEU A 171 -13.05 11.30 17.98
CA LEU A 171 -13.74 10.17 18.60
C LEU A 171 -14.84 10.58 19.56
N ALA A 172 -14.74 11.77 20.16
CA ALA A 172 -15.65 12.21 21.22
C ALA A 172 -17.13 12.22 20.81
N ARG A 173 -17.44 12.39 19.52
CA ARG A 173 -18.79 12.32 18.97
C ARG A 173 -19.26 10.90 18.62
N GLN A 174 -18.51 9.87 18.99
CA GLN A 174 -18.83 8.48 18.66
C GLN A 174 -19.12 8.30 17.15
N PRO A 175 -18.12 8.49 16.30
CA PRO A 175 -18.32 8.47 14.84
C PRO A 175 -18.69 7.07 14.34
N ARG A 176 -19.38 7.01 13.20
CA ARG A 176 -19.66 5.79 12.43
C ARG A 176 -18.62 5.55 11.33
N LEU A 177 -17.73 6.51 11.11
CA LEU A 177 -16.63 6.47 10.16
C LEU A 177 -15.49 7.33 10.69
N LEU A 178 -14.28 6.78 10.73
CA LEU A 178 -13.07 7.54 11.09
C LEU A 178 -12.20 7.78 9.86
N LEU A 179 -11.88 9.04 9.61
CA LEU A 179 -11.06 9.49 8.49
C LEU A 179 -9.77 10.12 9.01
N LEU A 180 -8.62 9.64 8.54
CA LEU A 180 -7.30 10.04 8.97
C LEU A 180 -6.49 10.54 7.76
N ASP A 181 -6.18 11.84 7.71
CA ASP A 181 -5.41 12.44 6.60
C ASP A 181 -3.95 12.62 7.02
N GLU A 182 -3.07 11.74 6.56
CA GLU A 182 -1.63 11.71 6.87
C GLU A 182 -1.32 11.90 8.37
N PRO A 183 -1.93 11.11 9.25
CA PRO A 183 -1.91 11.39 10.69
C PRO A 183 -0.52 11.30 11.32
N PHE A 184 0.46 10.66 10.67
CA PHE A 184 1.79 10.43 11.22
C PHE A 184 2.88 11.31 10.61
N ALA A 185 2.54 12.19 9.68
CA ALA A 185 3.53 12.98 8.89
C ALA A 185 4.43 13.89 9.75
N ALA A 186 3.88 14.45 10.83
CA ALA A 186 4.58 15.41 11.71
C ALA A 186 5.08 14.80 13.03
N VAL A 187 5.17 13.46 13.12
CA VAL A 187 5.49 12.74 14.36
C VAL A 187 6.84 12.05 14.25
N ASP A 188 7.67 12.18 15.27
CA ASP A 188 8.95 11.47 15.37
C ASP A 188 8.76 9.94 15.46
N GLN A 189 9.81 9.18 15.13
CA GLN A 189 9.75 7.74 15.00
C GLN A 189 9.35 7.01 16.29
N MET A 190 9.83 7.47 17.46
CA MET A 190 9.52 6.82 18.75
C MET A 190 8.05 7.01 19.12
N THR A 191 7.55 8.23 18.97
CA THR A 191 6.14 8.57 19.24
C THR A 191 5.20 7.88 18.26
N ARG A 192 5.61 7.72 16.99
CA ARG A 192 4.83 7.06 15.92
C ARG A 192 4.44 5.63 16.26
N GLN A 193 5.34 4.83 16.84
CA GLN A 193 5.02 3.47 17.28
C GLN A 193 3.92 3.43 18.36
N GLY A 194 3.95 4.39 19.29
CA GLY A 194 2.89 4.53 20.29
C GLY A 194 1.52 4.86 19.68
N LEU A 195 1.51 5.66 18.62
CA LEU A 195 0.29 6.00 17.89
C LEU A 195 -0.24 4.83 17.04
N TYR A 196 0.63 3.99 16.47
CA TYR A 196 0.20 2.76 15.78
C TYR A 196 -0.52 1.80 16.73
N ARG A 197 0.01 1.62 17.96
CA ARG A 197 -0.64 0.81 19.00
C ARG A 197 -1.99 1.39 19.38
N LEU A 198 -2.05 2.70 19.67
CA LEU A 198 -3.30 3.39 19.96
C LEU A 198 -4.35 3.17 18.88
N LEU A 199 -3.96 3.31 17.59
CA LEU A 199 -4.87 3.14 16.49
C LEU A 199 -5.34 1.68 16.34
N ALA A 200 -4.47 0.71 16.61
CA ALA A 200 -4.82 -0.71 16.61
C ALA A 200 -5.80 -1.06 17.76
N ASP A 201 -5.63 -0.44 18.94
CA ASP A 201 -6.53 -0.62 20.07
C ASP A 201 -7.89 0.01 19.80
N LEU A 202 -7.92 1.26 19.35
CA LEU A 202 -9.14 1.97 18.94
C LEU A 202 -9.93 1.22 17.87
N ARG A 203 -9.25 0.63 16.88
CA ARG A 203 -9.88 -0.17 15.85
C ARG A 203 -10.65 -1.36 16.41
N ARG A 204 -10.05 -2.08 17.38
CA ARG A 204 -10.70 -3.24 18.03
C ARG A 204 -11.90 -2.84 18.88
N GLU A 205 -11.82 -1.68 19.51
CA GLU A 205 -12.86 -1.18 20.41
C GLU A 205 -14.05 -0.60 19.65
N LEU A 206 -13.80 0.22 18.62
CA LEU A 206 -14.86 0.99 17.97
C LEU A 206 -15.65 0.18 16.94
N ALA A 207 -15.04 -0.85 16.35
CA ALA A 207 -15.64 -1.69 15.31
C ALA A 207 -16.31 -0.89 14.17
N ILE A 208 -15.77 0.28 13.82
CA ILE A 208 -16.23 1.13 12.71
C ILE A 208 -15.24 1.08 11.54
N PRO A 209 -15.65 1.42 10.30
CA PRO A 209 -14.70 1.58 9.20
C PRO A 209 -13.74 2.74 9.47
N ILE A 210 -12.45 2.51 9.19
CA ILE A 210 -11.37 3.51 9.32
C ILE A 210 -10.71 3.68 7.96
N VAL A 211 -10.65 4.91 7.47
CA VAL A 211 -9.93 5.25 6.22
C VAL A 211 -8.70 6.05 6.56
N LEU A 212 -7.54 5.51 6.23
CA LEU A 212 -6.23 6.10 6.41
C LEU A 212 -5.70 6.62 5.07
N VAL A 213 -5.42 7.90 4.96
CA VAL A 213 -4.65 8.45 3.85
C VAL A 213 -3.19 8.52 4.28
N THR A 214 -2.31 7.91 3.51
CA THR A 214 -0.86 8.00 3.73
C THR A 214 -0.11 7.91 2.40
N HIS A 215 1.07 8.50 2.34
CA HIS A 215 2.05 8.28 1.27
C HIS A 215 3.13 7.28 1.69
N ASP A 216 3.15 6.85 2.95
CA ASP A 216 4.07 5.85 3.47
C ASP A 216 3.48 4.45 3.31
N LEU A 217 4.07 3.66 2.41
CA LEU A 217 3.66 2.28 2.17
C LEU A 217 3.92 1.35 3.35
N HIS A 218 4.91 1.67 4.20
CA HIS A 218 5.18 0.90 5.39
C HIS A 218 4.02 1.04 6.38
N GLU A 219 3.54 2.26 6.62
CA GLU A 219 2.35 2.51 7.43
C GLU A 219 1.12 1.77 6.89
N ALA A 220 0.89 1.89 5.57
CA ALA A 220 -0.24 1.24 4.93
C ALA A 220 -0.18 -0.30 5.05
N ARG A 221 1.00 -0.91 4.90
CA ARG A 221 1.20 -2.36 5.05
C ARG A 221 1.09 -2.85 6.49
N LEU A 222 1.51 -2.02 7.45
CA LEU A 222 1.48 -2.36 8.87
C LEU A 222 0.07 -2.27 9.46
N LEU A 223 -0.70 -1.26 9.07
CA LEU A 223 -1.94 -0.90 9.73
C LEU A 223 -3.20 -1.34 9.00
N ALA A 224 -3.18 -1.36 7.67
CA ALA A 224 -4.38 -1.55 6.88
C ALA A 224 -4.63 -3.01 6.49
N ASP A 225 -5.90 -3.42 6.54
CA ASP A 225 -6.36 -4.71 6.00
C ASP A 225 -6.44 -4.68 4.49
N ARG A 226 -6.81 -3.51 3.96
CA ARG A 226 -6.95 -3.29 2.52
C ARG A 226 -6.28 -2.00 2.09
N LEU A 227 -5.74 -2.03 0.88
CA LEU A 227 -5.23 -0.87 0.18
C LEU A 227 -6.12 -0.53 -1.01
N VAL A 228 -6.26 0.76 -1.26
CA VAL A 228 -6.76 1.32 -2.52
C VAL A 228 -5.63 2.15 -3.10
N VAL A 229 -5.10 1.72 -4.23
CA VAL A 229 -4.02 2.40 -4.95
C VAL A 229 -4.64 3.41 -5.91
N LEU A 230 -4.32 4.68 -5.70
CA LEU A 230 -4.80 5.80 -6.51
C LEU A 230 -3.67 6.40 -7.33
N ASP A 231 -4.00 6.79 -8.56
CA ASP A 231 -3.16 7.65 -9.38
C ASP A 231 -4.03 8.55 -10.27
N GLN A 232 -3.68 9.82 -10.35
CA GLN A 232 -4.39 10.81 -11.17
C GLN A 232 -5.93 10.80 -10.99
N GLY A 233 -6.38 10.64 -9.74
CA GLY A 233 -7.80 10.57 -9.40
C GLY A 233 -8.48 9.24 -9.67
N ARG A 234 -7.78 8.22 -10.16
CA ARG A 234 -8.37 6.93 -10.50
C ARG A 234 -7.93 5.84 -9.53
N VAL A 235 -8.87 4.99 -9.14
CA VAL A 235 -8.57 3.75 -8.43
C VAL A 235 -7.98 2.76 -9.42
N LEU A 236 -6.68 2.45 -9.28
CA LEU A 236 -5.97 1.52 -10.16
C LEU A 236 -6.16 0.07 -9.71
N GLN A 237 -6.08 -0.17 -8.40
CA GLN A 237 -6.21 -1.50 -7.80
C GLN A 237 -6.63 -1.39 -6.35
N GLN A 238 -7.37 -2.40 -5.87
CA GLN A 238 -7.69 -2.57 -4.46
C GLN A 238 -7.53 -4.04 -4.05
N GLY A 239 -7.20 -4.27 -2.78
CA GLY A 239 -6.99 -5.61 -2.23
C GLY A 239 -6.22 -5.57 -0.92
N THR A 240 -5.86 -6.73 -0.36
CA THR A 240 -4.96 -6.76 0.79
C THR A 240 -3.56 -6.29 0.38
N PRO A 241 -2.76 -5.70 1.31
CA PRO A 241 -1.39 -5.28 1.02
C PRO A 241 -0.55 -6.38 0.37
N ALA A 242 -0.63 -7.59 0.91
CA ALA A 242 0.10 -8.76 0.40
C ALA A 242 -0.35 -9.16 -1.02
N ALA A 243 -1.66 -9.12 -1.31
CA ALA A 243 -2.19 -9.47 -2.64
C ALA A 243 -1.74 -8.46 -3.71
N ILE A 244 -1.78 -7.15 -3.40
CA ILE A 244 -1.34 -6.11 -4.34
C ILE A 244 0.17 -6.18 -4.57
N HIS A 245 0.96 -6.39 -3.52
CA HIS A 245 2.41 -6.53 -3.63
C HIS A 245 2.82 -7.76 -4.45
N ARG A 246 2.14 -8.89 -4.26
CA ARG A 246 2.40 -10.14 -5.02
C ARG A 246 1.94 -10.07 -6.46
N ALA A 247 0.82 -9.39 -6.71
CA ALA A 247 0.15 -9.38 -8.00
C ALA A 247 -0.34 -7.97 -8.40
N PRO A 248 0.59 -7.02 -8.67
CA PRO A 248 0.22 -5.70 -9.15
C PRO A 248 -0.44 -5.83 -10.54
N ARG A 249 -1.52 -5.03 -10.75
CA ARG A 249 -2.31 -5.09 -11.99
C ARG A 249 -1.55 -4.62 -13.22
N ASN A 250 -0.61 -3.70 -13.03
CA ASN A 250 0.24 -3.14 -14.08
C ASN A 250 1.54 -2.56 -13.48
N ALA A 251 2.46 -2.15 -14.35
CA ALA A 251 3.73 -1.55 -13.95
C ALA A 251 3.57 -0.33 -13.04
N ARG A 252 2.57 0.53 -13.32
CA ARG A 252 2.33 1.73 -12.50
C ARG A 252 1.94 1.38 -11.06
N VAL A 253 1.10 0.38 -10.85
CA VAL A 253 0.78 -0.12 -9.50
C VAL A 253 2.03 -0.69 -8.84
N ALA A 254 2.85 -1.47 -9.58
CA ALA A 254 4.10 -2.01 -9.04
C ALA A 254 5.03 -0.89 -8.52
N ASP A 255 5.20 0.19 -9.29
CA ASP A 255 5.98 1.36 -8.90
C ASP A 255 5.38 2.03 -7.64
N LEU A 256 4.06 2.23 -7.62
CA LEU A 256 3.36 2.90 -6.52
C LEU A 256 3.36 2.10 -5.21
N VAL A 257 3.50 0.78 -5.26
CA VAL A 257 3.63 -0.06 -4.06
C VAL A 257 5.08 -0.42 -3.71
N GLY A 258 6.04 0.26 -4.37
CA GLY A 258 7.46 0.19 -4.03
C GLY A 258 8.18 -1.08 -4.48
N LEU A 259 7.67 -1.79 -5.51
CA LEU A 259 8.36 -2.92 -6.10
C LEU A 259 9.53 -2.43 -6.95
N GLN A 260 10.74 -2.63 -6.46
CA GLN A 260 11.97 -2.13 -7.10
C GLN A 260 12.43 -3.00 -8.26
N ASN A 261 12.23 -4.33 -8.16
CA ASN A 261 12.63 -5.30 -9.19
C ASN A 261 11.53 -5.42 -10.24
N ARG A 262 11.45 -4.44 -11.13
CA ARG A 262 10.53 -4.42 -12.27
C ARG A 262 11.32 -4.38 -13.58
N PHE A 263 11.00 -5.29 -14.48
CA PHE A 263 11.72 -5.50 -15.71
C PHE A 263 10.77 -5.66 -16.89
N GLU A 264 11.33 -5.55 -18.10
CA GLU A 264 10.66 -5.83 -19.35
C GLU A 264 11.00 -7.24 -19.82
N GLY A 265 10.12 -7.82 -20.64
CA GLY A 265 10.31 -9.14 -21.19
C GLY A 265 9.39 -9.43 -22.36
N CYS A 266 9.60 -10.58 -22.96
CA CYS A 266 8.75 -11.13 -24.01
C CYS A 266 8.17 -12.47 -23.54
N TRP A 267 6.86 -12.61 -23.61
CA TRP A 267 6.20 -13.87 -23.30
C TRP A 267 6.37 -14.84 -24.49
N LEU A 268 7.04 -15.98 -24.27
CA LEU A 268 7.30 -16.96 -25.33
C LEU A 268 6.21 -18.05 -25.43
N GLY A 269 5.26 -18.06 -24.51
CA GLY A 269 4.18 -19.02 -24.47
C GLY A 269 4.26 -20.03 -23.31
N PRO A 270 3.26 -20.92 -23.21
CA PRO A 270 3.21 -21.94 -22.18
C PRO A 270 4.38 -22.93 -22.27
N ALA A 271 4.71 -23.57 -21.15
CA ALA A 271 5.77 -24.56 -21.00
C ALA A 271 5.31 -25.73 -20.16
N GLU A 272 6.08 -26.80 -20.12
CA GLU A 272 5.93 -27.87 -19.15
C GLU A 272 6.75 -27.58 -17.89
N PRO A 273 6.26 -27.98 -16.68
CA PRO A 273 4.98 -28.63 -16.41
C PRO A 273 3.77 -27.71 -16.60
N GLN A 274 2.57 -28.26 -16.74
CA GLN A 274 1.32 -27.49 -16.90
C GLN A 274 1.19 -26.40 -15.83
N GLY A 275 0.79 -25.19 -16.27
CA GLY A 275 0.68 -24.02 -15.39
C GLY A 275 1.94 -23.16 -15.34
N THR A 276 2.96 -23.49 -16.14
CA THR A 276 4.16 -22.66 -16.33
C THR A 276 4.24 -22.12 -17.75
N GLY A 277 4.99 -21.06 -17.92
CA GLY A 277 5.28 -20.45 -19.21
C GLY A 277 6.71 -19.92 -19.27
N ARG A 278 7.16 -19.63 -20.48
CA ARG A 278 8.50 -19.10 -20.77
C ARG A 278 8.45 -17.60 -20.92
N LEU A 279 9.22 -16.93 -20.09
CA LEU A 279 9.42 -15.49 -20.10
C LEU A 279 10.87 -15.23 -20.51
N GLN A 280 11.08 -14.60 -21.65
CA GLN A 280 12.39 -14.06 -22.02
C GLN A 280 12.57 -12.72 -21.32
N TRP A 281 13.61 -12.62 -20.51
CA TRP A 281 13.95 -11.37 -19.84
C TRP A 281 14.74 -10.48 -20.81
N THR A 282 14.14 -9.45 -21.34
CA THR A 282 14.81 -8.53 -22.24
C THR A 282 15.66 -7.54 -21.43
N GLY A 283 16.95 -7.51 -21.71
CA GLY A 283 17.87 -6.54 -21.12
C GLY A 283 17.67 -5.11 -21.67
N PRO A 284 18.34 -4.12 -21.05
CA PRO A 284 18.29 -2.74 -21.54
C PRO A 284 18.73 -2.63 -22.98
N GLN A 285 18.21 -1.62 -23.70
CA GLN A 285 18.57 -1.37 -25.09
C GLN A 285 20.09 -1.26 -25.26
N LEU A 286 20.59 -1.65 -26.45
CA LEU A 286 22.04 -1.76 -26.72
C LEU A 286 22.84 -0.52 -26.31
N ALA A 287 22.27 0.68 -26.49
CA ALA A 287 22.87 1.95 -26.10
C ALA A 287 23.06 2.14 -24.57
N GLN A 288 22.38 1.36 -23.75
CA GLN A 288 22.44 1.42 -22.29
C GLN A 288 23.28 0.28 -21.71
N ARG A 289 23.81 -0.61 -22.53
CA ARG A 289 24.66 -1.72 -22.11
C ARG A 289 26.08 -1.24 -21.81
N PRO A 290 26.75 -1.80 -20.79
CA PRO A 290 28.17 -1.51 -20.55
C PRO A 290 29.03 -1.81 -21.80
N ALA A 291 30.08 -1.04 -22.01
CA ALA A 291 30.95 -1.21 -23.19
C ALA A 291 31.51 -2.65 -23.34
N ALA A 292 31.77 -3.33 -22.21
CA ALA A 292 32.19 -4.74 -22.20
C ALA A 292 31.11 -5.72 -22.72
N ALA A 293 29.84 -5.33 -22.74
CA ALA A 293 28.70 -6.15 -23.20
C ALA A 293 28.53 -6.18 -24.72
N HIS A 294 29.23 -5.32 -25.47
CA HIS A 294 29.12 -5.25 -26.92
C HIS A 294 29.90 -6.35 -27.65
N ALA A 295 30.74 -7.12 -26.93
CA ALA A 295 31.69 -8.04 -27.54
C ALA A 295 31.20 -9.50 -27.71
N ALA A 296 30.04 -9.90 -27.16
CA ALA A 296 29.53 -11.27 -27.27
C ALA A 296 28.02 -11.31 -27.49
N PRO A 297 27.49 -12.06 -28.45
CA PRO A 297 26.06 -12.36 -28.58
C PRO A 297 25.66 -13.36 -27.50
N GLN A 298 25.34 -12.87 -26.31
CA GLN A 298 24.76 -13.70 -25.26
C GLN A 298 23.24 -13.58 -25.35
N GLN A 299 22.55 -14.72 -25.34
CA GLN A 299 21.09 -14.75 -25.38
C GLN A 299 20.54 -14.27 -24.02
N ASP A 300 19.52 -13.44 -24.07
CA ASP A 300 18.77 -13.03 -22.88
C ASP A 300 18.20 -14.28 -22.18
N PRO A 301 18.24 -14.35 -20.83
CA PRO A 301 17.80 -15.52 -20.10
C PRO A 301 16.30 -15.76 -20.26
N VAL A 302 15.92 -17.04 -20.32
CA VAL A 302 14.53 -17.48 -20.33
C VAL A 302 14.18 -18.05 -18.96
N LEU A 303 13.18 -17.46 -18.31
CA LEU A 303 12.69 -17.87 -17.01
C LEU A 303 11.44 -18.74 -17.17
N LEU A 304 11.33 -19.80 -16.36
CA LEU A 304 10.09 -20.57 -16.22
C LEU A 304 9.28 -19.92 -15.09
N VAL A 305 8.13 -19.35 -15.42
CA VAL A 305 7.27 -18.58 -14.52
C VAL A 305 5.84 -19.07 -14.55
N PRO A 306 4.98 -18.75 -13.56
CA PRO A 306 3.57 -19.14 -13.58
C PRO A 306 2.84 -18.62 -14.81
N ASP A 307 2.13 -19.50 -15.52
CA ASP A 307 1.31 -19.15 -16.69
C ASP A 307 -0.04 -18.58 -16.25
N LYS A 308 -0.39 -17.39 -16.70
CA LYS A 308 -1.66 -16.73 -16.43
C LYS A 308 -2.73 -16.95 -17.51
N ARG A 309 -2.46 -17.76 -18.53
CA ARG A 309 -3.39 -18.12 -19.61
C ARG A 309 -4.05 -16.91 -20.34
N ARG A 310 -3.43 -15.74 -20.31
CA ARG A 310 -3.98 -14.48 -20.86
C ARG A 310 -2.99 -13.73 -21.74
N LEU A 311 -1.82 -14.31 -21.98
CA LEU A 311 -0.75 -13.70 -22.75
C LEU A 311 -0.53 -14.49 -24.03
N GLU A 312 -0.33 -13.77 -25.13
CA GLU A 312 -0.02 -14.37 -26.44
C GLU A 312 1.50 -14.55 -26.60
N PRO A 313 1.96 -15.65 -27.24
CA PRO A 313 3.37 -15.80 -27.60
C PRO A 313 3.88 -14.61 -28.42
N GLY A 314 5.05 -14.09 -28.07
CA GLY A 314 5.63 -12.88 -28.67
C GLY A 314 5.16 -11.57 -28.05
N GLN A 315 4.24 -11.59 -27.10
CA GLN A 315 3.74 -10.39 -26.46
C GLN A 315 4.78 -9.76 -25.54
N ALA A 316 4.98 -8.42 -25.70
CA ALA A 316 5.78 -7.64 -24.75
C ALA A 316 5.07 -7.55 -23.40
N VAL A 317 5.82 -7.76 -22.33
CA VAL A 317 5.31 -7.80 -20.95
C VAL A 317 6.22 -7.01 -20.02
N ASN A 318 5.63 -6.50 -18.92
CA ASN A 318 6.38 -6.15 -17.74
C ASN A 318 6.30 -7.32 -16.75
N TRP A 319 7.33 -7.48 -15.94
CA TRP A 319 7.30 -8.45 -14.85
C TRP A 319 8.00 -7.93 -13.61
N VAL A 320 7.62 -8.45 -12.47
CA VAL A 320 8.18 -8.07 -11.17
C VAL A 320 8.55 -9.32 -10.38
N ILE A 321 9.54 -9.17 -9.51
CA ILE A 321 9.93 -10.16 -8.52
C ILE A 321 10.17 -9.46 -7.18
N PRO A 322 9.57 -9.93 -6.07
CA PRO A 322 9.84 -9.40 -4.75
C PRO A 322 11.32 -9.58 -4.35
N GLY A 323 11.86 -8.63 -3.59
CA GLY A 323 13.27 -8.71 -3.15
C GLY A 323 13.58 -9.92 -2.28
N GLU A 324 12.60 -10.42 -1.53
CA GLU A 324 12.67 -11.65 -0.73
C GLU A 324 12.66 -12.95 -1.56
N ALA A 325 12.33 -12.88 -2.84
CA ALA A 325 12.37 -13.99 -3.78
C ALA A 325 13.70 -14.10 -4.54
N ILE A 326 14.70 -13.33 -4.13
CA ILE A 326 16.01 -13.27 -4.74
C ILE A 326 17.03 -13.67 -3.67
N GLU A 327 17.77 -14.74 -3.93
CA GLU A 327 18.77 -15.29 -3.02
C GLU A 327 20.19 -14.96 -3.53
N LEU A 328 21.07 -14.53 -2.62
CA LEU A 328 22.50 -14.46 -2.89
C LEU A 328 23.13 -15.83 -2.64
N VAL A 329 23.83 -16.33 -3.63
CA VAL A 329 24.51 -17.62 -3.60
C VAL A 329 26.01 -17.42 -3.72
N GLU A 330 26.79 -18.14 -2.91
CA GLU A 330 28.24 -18.17 -3.08
C GLU A 330 28.61 -18.71 -4.48
N PRO A 331 29.61 -18.13 -5.17
CA PRO A 331 30.02 -18.62 -6.49
C PRO A 331 30.34 -20.13 -6.51
N ALA A 332 30.85 -20.66 -5.39
CA ALA A 332 31.19 -22.07 -5.24
C ALA A 332 29.91 -22.99 -5.15
N ARG A 333 28.74 -22.44 -4.82
CA ARG A 333 27.46 -23.15 -4.71
C ARG A 333 26.50 -22.88 -5.87
N ARG A 334 27.02 -22.28 -6.93
CA ARG A 334 26.25 -21.95 -8.14
C ARG A 334 25.62 -23.18 -8.77
N GLN A 335 24.37 -23.03 -9.21
CA GLN A 335 23.62 -24.03 -9.97
C GLN A 335 23.30 -23.53 -11.38
N ALA A 336 22.87 -24.45 -12.23
CA ALA A 336 22.37 -24.07 -13.55
C ALA A 336 21.13 -23.18 -13.42
N GLY A 337 21.15 -22.01 -14.06
CA GLY A 337 20.10 -20.99 -13.96
C GLY A 337 20.38 -19.83 -13.01
N ASP A 338 21.42 -19.94 -12.15
CA ASP A 338 21.86 -18.81 -11.33
C ASP A 338 22.56 -17.76 -12.22
N LEU A 339 22.30 -16.48 -11.94
CA LEU A 339 22.84 -15.35 -12.70
C LEU A 339 24.09 -14.81 -12.02
N ASP A 340 25.11 -14.42 -12.79
CA ASP A 340 26.31 -13.80 -12.26
C ASP A 340 26.09 -12.32 -12.00
N GLY A 341 26.57 -11.85 -10.87
CA GLY A 341 26.46 -10.46 -10.48
C GLY A 341 27.55 -10.00 -9.53
N VAL A 342 27.50 -8.72 -9.23
CA VAL A 342 28.42 -8.06 -8.30
C VAL A 342 27.59 -7.23 -7.34
N VAL A 343 27.86 -7.35 -6.05
CA VAL A 343 27.23 -6.51 -5.04
C VAL A 343 27.76 -5.09 -5.19
N SER A 344 26.88 -4.16 -5.53
CA SER A 344 27.21 -2.74 -5.71
C SER A 344 26.85 -1.87 -4.51
N GLN A 345 25.88 -2.28 -3.69
CA GLN A 345 25.49 -1.53 -2.51
C GLN A 345 24.89 -2.43 -1.43
N VAL A 346 25.24 -2.15 -0.18
CA VAL A 346 24.62 -2.77 1.01
C VAL A 346 24.16 -1.66 1.95
N ARG A 347 22.92 -1.73 2.42
CA ARG A 347 22.35 -0.80 3.40
C ARG A 347 21.69 -1.58 4.53
N HIS A 348 22.17 -1.38 5.74
CA HIS A 348 21.57 -1.97 6.94
C HIS A 348 20.49 -1.04 7.49
N LEU A 349 19.26 -1.56 7.64
CA LEU A 349 18.07 -0.84 8.13
C LEU A 349 17.53 -1.53 9.39
N GLY A 350 18.39 -1.77 10.38
CA GLY A 350 18.02 -2.50 11.60
C GLY A 350 17.92 -4.00 11.36
N GLU A 351 16.71 -4.55 11.42
CA GLU A 351 16.48 -6.00 11.28
C GLU A 351 16.53 -6.50 9.81
N ILE A 352 16.57 -5.59 8.85
CA ILE A 352 16.67 -5.93 7.43
C ILE A 352 17.90 -5.29 6.79
N THR A 353 18.44 -5.98 5.80
CA THR A 353 19.53 -5.47 4.97
C THR A 353 19.06 -5.40 3.53
N LEU A 354 19.14 -4.23 2.91
CA LEU A 354 18.94 -4.06 1.49
C LEU A 354 20.28 -4.24 0.78
N CYS A 355 20.30 -5.13 -0.19
CA CYS A 355 21.47 -5.39 -1.02
C CYS A 355 21.13 -5.10 -2.48
N THR A 356 21.98 -4.36 -3.17
CA THR A 356 21.87 -4.11 -4.60
C THR A 356 22.94 -4.89 -5.32
N VAL A 357 22.54 -5.64 -6.34
CA VAL A 357 23.43 -6.46 -7.19
C VAL A 357 23.27 -6.02 -8.63
N ASP A 358 24.39 -5.71 -9.26
CA ASP A 358 24.46 -5.48 -10.70
C ASP A 358 24.87 -6.78 -11.40
N LEU A 359 24.03 -7.27 -12.31
CA LEU A 359 24.30 -8.47 -13.08
C LEU A 359 25.45 -8.21 -14.07
N THR A 360 26.43 -9.12 -14.12
CA THR A 360 27.62 -9.00 -14.96
C THR A 360 27.46 -9.64 -16.34
N GLY A 361 26.30 -10.28 -16.58
CA GLY A 361 25.89 -10.88 -17.84
C GLY A 361 24.46 -10.46 -18.22
N PRO A 362 23.98 -10.89 -19.43
CA PRO A 362 22.59 -10.65 -19.79
C PRO A 362 21.64 -11.08 -18.66
N PRO A 363 20.63 -10.30 -18.35
CA PRO A 363 20.11 -9.11 -19.05
C PRO A 363 20.72 -7.77 -18.60
N TRP A 364 21.89 -7.76 -17.94
CA TRP A 364 22.58 -6.52 -17.49
C TRP A 364 21.72 -5.67 -16.55
N ALA A 365 20.93 -6.31 -15.72
CA ALA A 365 19.96 -5.66 -14.86
C ALA A 365 20.53 -5.40 -13.46
N ARG A 366 19.90 -4.47 -12.76
CA ARG A 366 20.14 -4.21 -11.34
C ARG A 366 19.03 -4.85 -10.53
N LEU A 367 19.38 -5.61 -9.52
CA LEU A 367 18.49 -6.30 -8.60
C LEU A 367 18.62 -5.71 -7.21
N THR A 368 17.49 -5.51 -6.53
CA THR A 368 17.47 -5.11 -5.11
C THR A 368 16.85 -6.25 -4.29
N LEU A 369 17.62 -6.74 -3.33
CA LEU A 369 17.23 -7.84 -2.45
C LEU A 369 16.94 -7.31 -1.05
N THR A 370 16.01 -7.96 -0.37
CA THR A 370 15.74 -7.74 1.06
C THR A 370 16.16 -8.99 1.82
N LEU A 371 17.17 -8.85 2.65
CA LEU A 371 17.66 -9.93 3.50
C LEU A 371 17.12 -9.73 4.92
N ALA A 372 16.42 -10.74 5.47
CA ALA A 372 15.92 -10.73 6.82
C ALA A 372 16.90 -11.44 7.76
N GLY A 373 17.06 -10.89 8.98
CA GLY A 373 17.84 -11.52 10.05
C GLY A 373 19.32 -11.16 10.09
N ALA A 374 20.01 -11.78 11.07
CA ALA A 374 21.45 -11.60 11.27
C ALA A 374 22.22 -11.97 9.99
N ARG A 375 23.19 -11.15 9.67
CA ARG A 375 24.09 -11.17 8.53
C ARG A 375 24.31 -12.58 7.96
N PRO A 376 23.94 -12.85 6.71
CA PRO A 376 24.40 -14.05 6.04
C PRO A 376 25.94 -14.08 6.09
N ALA A 377 26.55 -15.24 6.30
CA ALA A 377 28.00 -15.40 6.34
C ALA A 377 28.69 -14.80 5.09
N LEU A 378 28.00 -14.77 3.94
CA LEU A 378 28.37 -14.06 2.73
C LEU A 378 28.58 -12.55 2.92
N LEU A 379 27.83 -11.90 3.83
CA LEU A 379 27.95 -10.47 4.12
C LEU A 379 29.01 -10.19 5.20
N GLY A 380 29.45 -11.20 5.97
CA GLY A 380 30.54 -11.05 6.93
C GLY A 380 31.85 -10.65 6.27
N THR A 381 32.09 -11.04 5.01
CA THR A 381 33.17 -10.52 4.16
C THR A 381 32.84 -9.14 3.57
N LEU A 382 31.60 -8.73 3.53
CA LEU A 382 31.15 -7.43 3.00
C LEU A 382 31.13 -6.30 4.05
N ASP A 383 31.28 -6.62 5.34
CA ASP A 383 31.46 -5.61 6.41
C ASP A 383 32.79 -4.82 6.28
N ALA A 384 33.73 -5.32 5.51
CA ALA A 384 34.91 -4.56 5.09
C ALA A 384 34.56 -3.42 4.12
N LEU A 385 33.32 -3.35 3.58
CA LEU A 385 32.78 -2.25 2.79
C LEU A 385 32.20 -1.13 3.68
N SER A 386 32.97 -0.73 4.71
CA SER A 386 32.85 0.60 5.32
C SER A 386 33.00 1.65 4.22
N PRO A 387 32.33 2.83 4.33
CA PRO A 387 32.37 3.89 3.31
C PRO A 387 33.79 4.42 2.98
N ALA A 388 34.82 3.88 3.61
CA ALA A 388 36.25 4.18 3.39
C ALA A 388 36.94 3.25 2.37
N VAL A 389 36.28 2.19 1.84
CA VAL A 389 36.85 1.31 0.82
C VAL A 389 36.37 1.81 -0.55
N GLY A 390 37.33 2.18 -1.39
CA GLY A 390 37.09 2.74 -2.72
C GLY A 390 36.30 1.83 -3.65
N PRO A 391 35.83 2.36 -4.81
CA PRO A 391 34.87 1.71 -5.70
C PRO A 391 35.37 0.42 -6.38
N ASP A 392 36.55 -0.08 -6.08
CA ASP A 392 37.21 -1.16 -6.83
C ASP A 392 37.12 -2.56 -6.23
N THR A 393 36.52 -2.78 -5.06
CA THR A 393 36.31 -4.12 -4.49
C THR A 393 34.91 -4.65 -4.81
N LEU A 394 34.68 -5.04 -6.04
CA LEU A 394 33.48 -5.69 -6.50
C LEU A 394 33.46 -7.15 -6.01
N HIS A 395 32.53 -7.52 -5.14
CA HIS A 395 32.40 -8.90 -4.67
C HIS A 395 31.50 -9.70 -5.64
N PRO A 396 32.08 -10.68 -6.37
CA PRO A 396 31.30 -11.52 -7.27
C PRO A 396 30.35 -12.42 -6.46
N VAL A 397 29.13 -12.50 -6.90
CA VAL A 397 28.07 -13.33 -6.31
C VAL A 397 27.29 -14.03 -7.42
N ALA A 398 26.63 -15.14 -7.10
CA ALA A 398 25.58 -15.67 -7.93
C ALA A 398 24.22 -15.27 -7.34
N VAL A 399 23.23 -15.07 -8.22
CA VAL A 399 21.88 -14.69 -7.85
C VAL A 399 20.92 -15.76 -8.32
N ARG A 400 20.15 -16.30 -7.40
CA ARG A 400 19.07 -17.25 -7.67
C ARG A 400 17.73 -16.58 -7.53
N LEU A 401 16.87 -16.75 -8.55
CA LEU A 401 15.51 -16.21 -8.56
C LEU A 401 14.50 -17.32 -8.24
N ASP A 402 13.62 -17.11 -7.23
CA ASP A 402 12.43 -17.94 -7.08
C ASP A 402 11.39 -17.52 -8.12
N THR A 403 11.46 -18.16 -9.28
CA THR A 403 10.61 -17.82 -10.43
C THR A 403 9.13 -18.09 -10.20
N ARG A 404 8.75 -18.87 -9.16
CA ARG A 404 7.35 -19.10 -8.76
C ARG A 404 6.69 -17.82 -8.25
N LEU A 405 7.48 -16.88 -7.74
CA LEU A 405 7.05 -15.58 -7.23
C LEU A 405 7.11 -14.46 -8.28
N VAL A 406 7.54 -14.78 -9.49
CA VAL A 406 7.51 -13.82 -10.61
C VAL A 406 6.07 -13.56 -11.02
N HIS A 407 5.74 -12.27 -11.15
CA HIS A 407 4.44 -11.83 -11.64
C HIS A 407 4.56 -11.10 -12.97
N VAL A 408 3.94 -11.65 -14.01
CA VAL A 408 3.98 -11.10 -15.37
C VAL A 408 2.72 -10.26 -15.63
N MET A 409 2.89 -9.10 -16.25
CA MET A 409 1.84 -8.14 -16.56
C MET A 409 1.91 -7.76 -18.03
N PRO A 410 0.77 -7.68 -18.77
CA PRO A 410 0.77 -7.16 -20.12
C PRO A 410 1.20 -5.68 -20.13
N VAL A 411 1.98 -5.30 -21.14
CA VAL A 411 2.18 -3.88 -21.44
C VAL A 411 0.87 -3.36 -22.00
N ARG A 412 0.20 -2.46 -21.26
CA ARG A 412 -0.98 -1.77 -21.77
C ARG A 412 -0.51 -0.52 -22.50
N SER A 413 -0.89 -0.37 -23.76
CA SER A 413 -0.86 0.92 -24.43
C SER A 413 -1.66 1.93 -23.59
N ALA A 414 -1.05 3.08 -23.33
CA ALA A 414 -1.57 4.16 -22.52
C ALA A 414 -2.93 4.68 -23.03
#